data_88a4aea27d43961988fa2f265b635574
#
_entry.id   88a4aea27d43961988fa2f265b635574
#
_cell.length_a   1.000
_cell.length_b   1.000
_cell.length_c   1.000
_cell.angle_alpha   90.00
_cell.angle_beta   90.00
_cell.angle_gamma   90.00
#
_symmetry.space_group_name_H-M   'P 1'
#
loop_
_entity.id
_entity.type
_entity.pdbx_description
1 polymer ?
#
loop_
_entity_poly.entity_id
_entity_poly.type
_entity_poly.pdbx_seq_one_letter_code
_entity_poly.pdbx_strand_id
1 'polypeptide(L)'
;MPAAPSRPQADQAIPSNAVDTLAPVSPVLPLPAAQTRPGERLPPPPLYQCNTVENDSYLSDTPDPKPRCVRVETVGIDGSQQLGAGQACTMVYDQCQRIPDGAACPAWRKRVNEAQAAWTFARADSADALKAEYERIARVVAETTCNQ
;
A
#
# COMPACT_ATOMS: atom_id res chain seq x y z
N MET A 1 4.92 -74.14 -28.41
CA MET A 1 4.22 -72.86 -28.54
C MET A 1 3.55 -72.53 -27.20
N PRO A 2 4.14 -71.70 -26.38
CA PRO A 2 3.46 -71.31 -25.14
C PRO A 2 2.46 -70.18 -25.40
N ALA A 3 1.27 -70.36 -24.84
CA ALA A 3 0.16 -69.46 -24.91
C ALA A 3 0.44 -68.17 -24.15
N ALA A 4 0.05 -67.05 -24.70
CA ALA A 4 0.10 -65.72 -24.09
C ALA A 4 -0.92 -65.62 -22.95
N PRO A 5 -0.57 -65.02 -21.82
CA PRO A 5 -1.53 -64.80 -20.77
C PRO A 5 -2.46 -63.59 -21.09
N SER A 6 -3.74 -63.82 -20.95
CA SER A 6 -4.79 -62.85 -21.05
C SER A 6 -4.66 -61.73 -19.97
N ARG A 7 -4.70 -60.50 -20.39
CA ARG A 7 -4.87 -59.34 -19.49
C ARG A 7 -6.23 -59.38 -18.82
N PRO A 8 -6.36 -59.23 -17.54
CA PRO A 8 -7.63 -58.82 -16.95
C PRO A 8 -7.86 -57.34 -17.20
N GLN A 9 -8.93 -57.04 -17.88
CA GLN A 9 -9.53 -55.71 -17.93
C GLN A 9 -10.15 -55.46 -16.56
N ALA A 10 -9.51 -54.60 -15.78
CA ALA A 10 -10.16 -54.01 -14.64
C ALA A 10 -10.95 -52.78 -15.11
N ASP A 11 -12.22 -53.04 -15.39
CA ASP A 11 -13.22 -52.01 -15.55
C ASP A 11 -13.55 -51.48 -14.17
N GLN A 12 -12.79 -50.48 -13.71
CA GLN A 12 -13.15 -49.75 -12.51
C GLN A 12 -13.94 -48.52 -12.94
N ALA A 13 -15.26 -48.74 -12.99
CA ALA A 13 -16.22 -47.65 -12.99
C ALA A 13 -15.97 -46.78 -11.73
N ILE A 14 -15.50 -45.57 -11.96
CA ILE A 14 -15.44 -44.55 -10.94
C ILE A 14 -16.87 -44.16 -10.59
N PRO A 15 -17.34 -44.34 -9.35
CA PRO A 15 -18.66 -43.84 -8.97
C PRO A 15 -18.58 -42.31 -8.95
N SER A 16 -19.26 -41.72 -9.94
CA SER A 16 -19.53 -40.28 -10.00
C SER A 16 -20.60 -39.91 -8.96
N ASN A 17 -20.33 -40.01 -7.69
CA ASN A 17 -21.24 -39.55 -6.62
C ASN A 17 -20.43 -38.93 -5.46
N ALA A 18 -19.45 -38.13 -5.79
CA ALA A 18 -19.02 -37.06 -4.88
C ALA A 18 -19.84 -35.82 -5.24
N VAL A 19 -21.13 -35.81 -4.95
CA VAL A 19 -21.81 -34.57 -4.68
C VAL A 19 -21.14 -34.02 -3.44
N ASP A 20 -20.19 -33.13 -3.72
CA ASP A 20 -19.57 -32.27 -2.73
C ASP A 20 -20.71 -31.59 -1.97
N THR A 21 -21.06 -32.18 -0.82
CA THR A 21 -21.96 -31.54 0.12
C THR A 21 -21.20 -30.35 0.66
N LEU A 22 -21.26 -29.23 -0.08
CA LEU A 22 -20.85 -27.95 0.45
C LEU A 22 -21.57 -27.76 1.78
N ALA A 23 -20.83 -27.92 2.86
CA ALA A 23 -21.31 -27.59 4.17
C ALA A 23 -21.86 -26.16 4.09
N PRO A 24 -23.08 -25.92 4.63
CA PRO A 24 -23.62 -24.57 4.59
C PRO A 24 -22.60 -23.65 5.26
N VAL A 25 -22.05 -22.71 4.48
CA VAL A 25 -21.23 -21.64 5.02
C VAL A 25 -22.14 -20.90 5.98
N SER A 26 -21.93 -21.08 7.27
CA SER A 26 -22.65 -20.30 8.27
C SER A 26 -22.46 -18.84 7.91
N PRO A 27 -23.55 -18.06 7.79
CA PRO A 27 -23.39 -16.64 7.52
C PRO A 27 -22.52 -16.07 8.64
N VAL A 28 -21.35 -15.57 8.27
CA VAL A 28 -20.51 -14.81 9.20
C VAL A 28 -21.35 -13.60 9.55
N LEU A 29 -21.90 -13.60 10.75
CA LEU A 29 -22.57 -12.43 11.29
C LEU A 29 -21.57 -11.28 11.22
N PRO A 30 -21.91 -10.15 10.61
CA PRO A 30 -21.05 -9.00 10.67
C PRO A 30 -20.78 -8.69 12.13
N LEU A 31 -19.50 -8.62 12.49
CA LEU A 31 -19.08 -8.13 13.80
C LEU A 31 -19.83 -6.82 14.05
N PRO A 32 -20.49 -6.66 15.21
CA PRO A 32 -21.13 -5.42 15.52
C PRO A 32 -20.09 -4.32 15.38
N ALA A 33 -20.38 -3.34 14.53
CA ALA A 33 -19.55 -2.15 14.41
C ALA A 33 -19.33 -1.64 15.83
N ALA A 34 -18.06 -1.46 16.22
CA ALA A 34 -17.70 -0.96 17.52
C ALA A 34 -18.50 0.33 17.75
N GLN A 35 -19.48 0.27 18.64
CA GLN A 35 -20.32 1.41 18.95
C GLN A 35 -19.49 2.39 19.73
N THR A 36 -18.91 3.36 19.04
CA THR A 36 -18.16 4.45 19.64
C THR A 36 -19.14 5.26 20.49
N ARG A 37 -18.86 5.42 21.77
CA ARG A 37 -19.69 6.24 22.64
C ARG A 37 -19.64 7.70 22.14
N PRO A 38 -20.75 8.46 22.22
CA PRO A 38 -20.74 9.86 21.89
C PRO A 38 -19.64 10.58 22.70
N GLY A 39 -18.71 11.22 21.99
CA GLY A 39 -17.55 11.89 22.61
C GLY A 39 -16.27 11.06 22.73
N GLU A 40 -16.30 9.76 22.43
CA GLU A 40 -15.10 8.93 22.37
C GLU A 40 -14.37 9.16 21.04
N ARG A 41 -13.11 9.60 21.13
CA ARG A 41 -12.26 9.81 19.98
C ARG A 41 -11.64 8.50 19.55
N LEU A 42 -11.64 8.24 18.24
CA LEU A 42 -10.99 7.07 17.68
C LEU A 42 -9.47 7.27 17.56
N PRO A 43 -8.69 6.19 17.57
CA PRO A 43 -7.28 6.28 17.22
C PRO A 43 -7.11 6.81 15.79
N PRO A 44 -5.96 7.44 15.49
CA PRO A 44 -5.71 7.91 14.14
C PRO A 44 -5.62 6.75 13.15
N PRO A 45 -5.89 6.99 11.86
CA PRO A 45 -5.67 6.00 10.82
C PRO A 45 -4.21 5.53 10.77
N PRO A 46 -3.95 4.32 10.24
CA PRO A 46 -2.59 3.84 10.05
C PRO A 46 -1.75 4.82 9.23
N LEU A 47 -0.49 4.97 9.61
CA LEU A 47 0.49 5.78 8.89
C LEU A 47 1.71 4.91 8.61
N TYR A 48 2.37 5.17 7.50
CA TYR A 48 3.51 4.40 7.02
C TYR A 48 4.71 5.32 6.82
N GLN A 49 5.88 4.83 7.22
CA GLN A 49 7.14 5.45 6.86
C GLN A 49 7.68 4.76 5.62
N CYS A 50 7.87 5.51 4.56
CA CYS A 50 8.37 5.04 3.29
C CYS A 50 9.80 5.51 3.08
N ASN A 51 10.67 4.60 2.66
CA ASN A 51 12.06 4.89 2.32
C ASN A 51 12.24 4.83 0.82
N THR A 52 12.90 5.83 0.28
CA THR A 52 13.21 5.94 -1.14
C THR A 52 14.53 5.25 -1.45
N VAL A 53 14.77 4.98 -2.72
CA VAL A 53 16.04 4.40 -3.19
C VAL A 53 17.21 5.36 -3.03
N GLU A 54 16.94 6.66 -2.86
CA GLU A 54 17.94 7.70 -2.59
C GLU A 54 18.26 7.86 -1.09
N ASN A 55 17.74 7.00 -0.24
CA ASN A 55 17.83 7.02 1.22
C ASN A 55 17.10 8.21 1.89
N ASP A 56 16.15 8.81 1.22
CA ASP A 56 15.21 9.74 1.83
C ASP A 56 14.03 8.99 2.43
N SER A 57 13.32 9.65 3.35
CA SER A 57 12.12 9.08 3.95
C SER A 57 10.97 10.08 4.00
N TYR A 58 9.76 9.56 3.83
CA TYR A 58 8.54 10.36 3.93
C TYR A 58 7.41 9.57 4.61
N LEU A 59 6.38 10.28 5.05
CA LEU A 59 5.19 9.68 5.66
C LEU A 59 4.07 9.54 4.63
N SER A 60 3.41 8.39 4.61
CA SER A 60 2.30 8.07 3.72
C SER A 60 1.13 7.48 4.50
N ASP A 61 -0.09 7.76 4.07
CA ASP A 61 -1.32 7.11 4.56
C ASP A 61 -1.68 5.84 3.78
N THR A 62 -0.87 5.47 2.81
CA THR A 62 -1.00 4.22 2.06
C THR A 62 0.25 3.36 2.17
N PRO A 63 0.11 2.01 2.25
CA PRO A 63 1.26 1.12 2.32
C PRO A 63 1.97 0.95 0.97
N ASP A 64 1.27 1.21 -0.13
CA ASP A 64 1.74 0.99 -1.49
C ASP A 64 1.83 2.31 -2.24
N PRO A 65 2.95 3.02 -2.16
CA PRO A 65 3.14 4.25 -2.90
C PRO A 65 3.20 3.98 -4.40
N LYS A 66 2.78 4.96 -5.19
CA LYS A 66 2.84 4.86 -6.65
C LYS A 66 4.31 4.76 -7.09
N PRO A 67 4.59 3.88 -8.07
CA PRO A 67 5.92 3.82 -8.65
C PRO A 67 6.28 5.18 -9.27
N ARG A 68 7.54 5.54 -9.15
CA ARG A 68 8.06 6.78 -9.72
C ARG A 68 9.24 6.50 -10.65
N CYS A 69 9.40 7.35 -11.62
CA CYS A 69 10.46 7.29 -12.59
C CYS A 69 11.70 8.01 -12.05
N VAL A 70 12.78 7.28 -11.85
CA VAL A 70 14.08 7.85 -11.48
C VAL A 70 14.96 7.92 -12.72
N ARG A 71 15.48 9.10 -13.00
CA ARG A 71 16.36 9.31 -14.15
C ARG A 71 17.65 8.51 -13.96
N VAL A 72 18.02 7.77 -14.99
CA VAL A 72 19.32 7.13 -15.11
C VAL A 72 20.12 7.84 -16.19
N GLU A 73 21.34 8.20 -15.86
CA GLU A 73 22.28 8.71 -16.86
C GLU A 73 22.70 7.56 -17.75
N THR A 74 22.36 7.67 -19.03
CA THR A 74 22.79 6.70 -20.04
C THR A 74 24.00 7.27 -20.78
N VAL A 75 25.08 6.54 -20.77
CA VAL A 75 26.26 6.82 -21.62
C VAL A 75 26.15 6.00 -22.90
N GLY A 76 26.55 6.57 -24.02
CA GLY A 76 26.66 5.83 -25.28
C GLY A 76 27.64 4.67 -25.18
N ILE A 77 27.54 3.71 -26.11
CA ILE A 77 28.43 2.54 -26.17
C ILE A 77 29.92 2.96 -26.29
N ASP A 78 30.18 4.16 -26.80
CA ASP A 78 31.50 4.78 -26.93
C ASP A 78 31.92 5.56 -25.66
N GLY A 79 31.11 5.55 -24.60
CA GLY A 79 31.36 6.30 -23.36
C GLY A 79 31.02 7.79 -23.45
N SER A 80 30.49 8.27 -24.57
CA SER A 80 30.12 9.68 -24.74
C SER A 80 28.73 9.96 -24.12
N GLN A 81 28.63 11.09 -23.41
CA GLN A 81 27.35 11.57 -22.90
C GLN A 81 26.44 12.16 -24.01
N GLN A 82 27.01 12.44 -25.17
CA GLN A 82 26.34 13.12 -26.28
C GLN A 82 25.51 12.19 -27.17
N LEU A 83 25.81 10.90 -27.19
CA LEU A 83 25.08 9.89 -27.95
C LEU A 83 24.07 9.12 -27.09
N GLY A 84 24.04 9.36 -25.80
CA GLY A 84 22.99 8.91 -24.91
C GLY A 84 21.71 9.73 -25.14
N ALA A 85 21.16 9.69 -26.33
CA ALA A 85 19.99 10.45 -26.73
C ALA A 85 18.73 9.83 -26.10
N GLY A 86 18.48 10.06 -24.85
CA GLY A 86 17.24 9.73 -24.22
C GLY A 86 17.35 9.81 -22.71
N GLN A 87 16.47 10.56 -22.10
CA GLN A 87 16.27 10.48 -20.67
C GLN A 87 15.54 9.14 -20.39
N ALA A 88 16.34 8.09 -20.20
CA ALA A 88 15.81 6.83 -19.71
C ALA A 88 15.47 6.99 -18.24
N CYS A 89 14.39 6.37 -17.79
CA CYS A 89 14.09 6.28 -16.39
C CYS A 89 13.84 4.82 -15.98
N THR A 90 14.22 4.51 -14.75
CA THR A 90 13.89 3.25 -14.12
C THR A 90 12.72 3.47 -13.19
N MET A 91 11.69 2.63 -13.29
CA MET A 91 10.59 2.66 -12.34
C MET A 91 11.04 2.03 -11.03
N VAL A 92 10.92 2.80 -9.96
CA VAL A 92 11.29 2.37 -8.61
C VAL A 92 10.07 2.38 -7.70
N TYR A 93 10.10 1.48 -6.72
CA TYR A 93 9.07 1.32 -5.70
C TYR A 93 9.71 1.61 -4.34
N ASP A 94 9.14 2.56 -3.63
CA ASP A 94 9.59 2.87 -2.29
C ASP A 94 9.14 1.78 -1.31
N GLN A 95 9.90 1.57 -0.23
CA GLN A 95 9.61 0.57 0.78
C GLN A 95 8.90 1.22 1.95
N CYS A 96 7.66 0.84 2.19
CA CYS A 96 6.84 1.39 3.26
C CYS A 96 6.67 0.39 4.41
N GLN A 97 6.81 0.87 5.63
CA GLN A 97 6.57 0.12 6.86
C GLN A 97 5.53 0.85 7.72
N ARG A 98 4.60 0.10 8.28
CA ARG A 98 3.60 0.66 9.18
C ARG A 98 4.27 1.21 10.45
N ILE A 99 3.91 2.43 10.82
CA ILE A 99 4.32 3.02 12.07
C ILE A 99 3.56 2.34 13.23
N PRO A 100 4.24 1.92 14.30
CA PRO A 100 3.58 1.36 15.48
C PRO A 100 2.55 2.31 16.07
N ASP A 101 1.47 1.77 16.62
CA ASP A 101 0.34 2.57 17.13
C ASP A 101 0.77 3.57 18.22
N GLY A 102 1.73 3.22 19.08
CA GLY A 102 2.30 4.13 20.06
C GLY A 102 3.08 5.32 19.51
N ALA A 103 3.53 5.24 18.26
CA ALA A 103 4.24 6.30 17.55
C ALA A 103 3.35 7.02 16.51
N ALA A 104 2.10 6.63 16.36
CA ALA A 104 1.21 7.17 15.35
C ALA A 104 0.92 8.67 15.57
N CYS A 105 0.59 9.09 16.78
CA CYS A 105 0.28 10.49 17.05
C CYS A 105 1.47 11.45 16.82
N PRO A 106 2.69 11.17 17.30
CA PRO A 106 3.86 11.96 16.94
C PRO A 106 4.09 12.03 15.42
N ALA A 107 3.91 10.93 14.70
CA ALA A 107 4.05 10.88 13.26
C ALA A 107 2.99 11.71 12.53
N TRP A 108 1.73 11.66 12.96
CA TRP A 108 0.67 12.51 12.42
C TRP A 108 0.94 13.99 12.65
N ARG A 109 1.41 14.39 13.84
CA ARG A 109 1.79 15.78 14.11
C ARG A 109 2.95 16.24 13.24
N LYS A 110 3.96 15.38 13.03
CA LYS A 110 5.05 15.66 12.11
C LYS A 110 4.50 15.91 10.69
N ARG A 111 3.60 15.07 10.22
CA ARG A 111 2.98 15.22 8.90
C ARG A 111 2.17 16.51 8.76
N VAL A 112 1.45 16.94 9.81
CA VAL A 112 0.77 18.25 9.85
C VAL A 112 1.78 19.38 9.64
N ASN A 113 2.91 19.36 10.35
CA ASN A 113 3.93 20.39 10.24
C ASN A 113 4.56 20.42 8.84
N GLU A 114 4.82 19.26 8.25
CA GLU A 114 5.34 19.14 6.89
C GLU A 114 4.33 19.68 5.86
N ALA A 115 3.06 19.33 5.99
CA ALA A 115 2.01 19.83 5.11
C ALA A 115 1.80 21.34 5.25
N GLN A 116 1.87 21.87 6.48
CA GLN A 116 1.80 23.31 6.74
C GLN A 116 2.96 24.04 6.09
N ALA A 117 4.18 23.52 6.22
CA ALA A 117 5.34 24.11 5.58
C ALA A 117 5.21 24.08 4.04
N ALA A 118 4.80 22.94 3.49
CA ALA A 118 4.58 22.80 2.05
C ALA A 118 3.58 23.84 1.52
N TRP A 119 2.48 24.05 2.23
CA TRP A 119 1.50 25.09 1.88
C TRP A 119 2.04 26.50 2.04
N THR A 120 2.75 26.79 3.15
CA THR A 120 3.30 28.13 3.44
C THR A 120 4.28 28.61 2.36
N PHE A 121 5.05 27.67 1.81
CA PHE A 121 6.05 27.96 0.75
C PHE A 121 5.56 27.53 -0.65
N ALA A 122 4.26 27.31 -0.81
CA ALA A 122 3.70 26.88 -2.07
C ALA A 122 3.77 27.99 -3.13
N ARG A 123 3.91 27.57 -4.39
CA ARG A 123 3.69 28.45 -5.54
C ARG A 123 2.19 28.66 -5.71
N ALA A 124 1.84 29.76 -6.36
CA ALA A 124 0.43 30.14 -6.56
C ALA A 124 -0.41 29.07 -7.26
N ASP A 125 0.17 28.31 -8.17
CA ASP A 125 -0.47 27.24 -8.92
C ASP A 125 -0.76 25.97 -8.10
N SER A 126 -0.05 25.76 -7.00
CA SER A 126 -0.20 24.61 -6.12
C SER A 126 -0.75 24.93 -4.73
N ALA A 127 -0.90 26.20 -4.40
CA ALA A 127 -1.26 26.66 -3.05
C ALA A 127 -2.59 26.09 -2.55
N ASP A 128 -3.62 26.06 -3.41
CA ASP A 128 -4.94 25.58 -3.02
C ASP A 128 -4.96 24.07 -2.76
N ALA A 129 -4.26 23.29 -3.58
CA ALA A 129 -4.16 21.85 -3.40
C ALA A 129 -3.37 21.50 -2.12
N LEU A 130 -2.28 22.21 -1.83
CA LEU A 130 -1.48 22.00 -0.63
C LEU A 130 -2.21 22.47 0.63
N LYS A 131 -3.02 23.52 0.54
CA LYS A 131 -3.90 23.94 1.63
C LYS A 131 -4.94 22.87 1.95
N ALA A 132 -5.62 22.35 0.95
CA ALA A 132 -6.63 21.30 1.12
C ALA A 132 -6.02 20.04 1.75
N GLU A 133 -4.81 19.67 1.35
CA GLU A 133 -4.09 18.54 1.95
C GLU A 133 -3.70 18.82 3.40
N TYR A 134 -3.20 20.01 3.72
CA TYR A 134 -2.94 20.42 5.11
C TYR A 134 -4.21 20.34 5.97
N GLU A 135 -5.33 20.89 5.49
CA GLU A 135 -6.60 20.87 6.23
C GLU A 135 -7.11 19.44 6.46
N ARG A 136 -6.95 18.56 5.48
CA ARG A 136 -7.28 17.13 5.59
C ARG A 136 -6.47 16.45 6.70
N ILE A 137 -5.15 16.65 6.69
CA ILE A 137 -4.23 16.03 7.66
C ILE A 137 -4.44 16.61 9.06
N ALA A 138 -4.61 17.93 9.18
CA ALA A 138 -4.88 18.59 10.45
C ALA A 138 -6.18 18.11 11.10
N ARG A 139 -7.21 17.84 10.29
CA ARG A 139 -8.48 17.28 10.76
C ARG A 139 -8.29 15.89 11.37
N VAL A 140 -7.46 15.03 10.81
CA VAL A 140 -7.14 13.72 11.38
C VAL A 140 -6.61 13.88 12.81
N VAL A 141 -5.68 14.80 13.04
CA VAL A 141 -5.15 15.06 14.39
C VAL A 141 -6.23 15.62 15.30
N ALA A 142 -7.05 16.56 14.81
CA ALA A 142 -8.07 17.22 15.61
C ALA A 142 -9.21 16.28 16.07
N GLU A 143 -9.58 15.31 15.24
CA GLU A 143 -10.74 14.43 15.45
C GLU A 143 -10.38 13.11 16.14
N THR A 144 -9.09 12.79 16.25
CA THR A 144 -8.61 11.53 16.83
C THR A 144 -8.03 11.71 18.24
N THR A 145 -7.61 10.60 18.85
CA THR A 145 -6.93 10.62 20.16
C THR A 145 -5.62 11.40 20.17
N CYS A 146 -5.11 11.81 19.01
CA CYS A 146 -3.88 12.61 18.92
C CYS A 146 -4.02 14.08 19.35
N ASN A 147 -5.24 14.55 19.56
CA ASN A 147 -5.53 15.91 20.03
C ASN A 147 -5.48 16.05 21.56
N GLN A 148 -5.01 15.04 22.26
CA GLN A 148 -4.86 15.08 23.71
C GLN A 148 -3.47 15.59 24.11
#